data_8b88160048a0f4f2e54395cfffcf3df7
#
_entry.id   8b88160048a0f4f2e54395cfffcf3df7
#
_cell.length_a   1.000
_cell.length_b   1.000
_cell.length_c   1.000
_cell.angle_alpha   90.00
_cell.angle_beta   90.00
_cell.angle_gamma   90.00
#
_symmetry.space_group_name_H-M   'P 1'
#
loop_
_entity.id
_entity.type
_entity.pdbx_description
1 polymer ?
#
loop_
_entity_poly.entity_id
_entity_poly.type
_entity_poly.pdbx_seq_one_letter_code
_entity_poly.pdbx_strand_id
1 'polypeptide(L)'
;MKNVLNDQPGQSLAHEHLTHERLTHEHAAHEHTTDAETPLLSVRHLTKLYAPGKGFKDVSFDIYPGEVLGIVGESGSGKSTLLKSLSGRQTPDSGSVLYVRGKGEEQVTQLEDLYAMAESQRRHLLRTEWGVVHQHPMDGLRARVSAGGNIGERLMAVGERHYGNIREASSKWLTDVEIPLDRIDDMPTTFSGGMQQRLQIARNLVTHPKLIFMDEPTGGLDVSVQAKLLDLLRRLVTELDLAVVIVTHDLAVARLLAHRLMVMRRSEVVESGLTDQVLDDPQHPYTQLLVSSVLQN
;
A
#
# COMPACT_ATOMS: atom_id res chain seq x y z
N MET A 1 -38.58 72.27 -23.60
CA MET A 1 -37.58 73.26 -24.09
C MET A 1 -36.47 72.48 -24.72
N LYS A 2 -36.49 72.54 -26.00
CA LYS A 2 -35.40 72.82 -26.93
C LYS A 2 -34.30 71.73 -26.96
N ASN A 3 -34.33 70.88 -27.93
CA ASN A 3 -33.74 71.09 -29.27
C ASN A 3 -32.27 70.65 -29.26
N VAL A 4 -31.62 69.99 -30.17
CA VAL A 4 -31.92 69.75 -31.59
C VAL A 4 -30.75 68.90 -32.12
N LEU A 5 -31.05 67.85 -32.90
CA LEU A 5 -30.45 67.51 -34.20
C LEU A 5 -28.91 67.35 -34.31
N ASN A 6 -28.43 66.42 -34.90
CA ASN A 6 -28.25 65.96 -36.29
C ASN A 6 -26.79 65.52 -36.37
N ASP A 7 -26.20 64.67 -37.07
CA ASP A 7 -26.50 64.20 -38.43
C ASP A 7 -25.61 62.93 -38.67
N GLN A 8 -26.11 61.97 -39.38
CA GLN A 8 -25.33 61.04 -40.20
C GLN A 8 -24.96 61.74 -41.54
N PRO A 9 -24.09 61.22 -42.42
CA PRO A 9 -23.92 59.79 -42.80
C PRO A 9 -22.51 59.49 -43.36
N GLY A 10 -22.33 58.20 -43.74
CA GLY A 10 -21.25 57.88 -44.68
C GLY A 10 -20.82 56.45 -44.72
N GLN A 11 -21.40 55.75 -45.66
CA GLN A 11 -21.03 54.40 -46.13
C GLN A 11 -19.55 54.29 -46.54
N SER A 12 -18.94 53.14 -46.35
CA SER A 12 -18.24 52.46 -47.45
C SER A 12 -17.91 51.01 -47.08
N LEU A 13 -18.32 50.11 -47.95
CA LEU A 13 -17.98 48.71 -48.08
C LEU A 13 -16.52 48.57 -48.48
N ALA A 14 -15.79 47.67 -47.86
CA ALA A 14 -14.71 46.93 -48.50
C ALA A 14 -14.57 45.55 -47.82
N HIS A 15 -14.86 44.55 -48.60
CA HIS A 15 -14.39 43.18 -48.37
C HIS A 15 -12.88 43.16 -48.28
N GLU A 16 -12.31 42.35 -47.37
CA GLU A 16 -11.14 41.57 -47.69
C GLU A 16 -10.81 40.56 -46.57
N HIS A 17 -10.69 39.34 -47.01
CA HIS A 17 -9.80 38.25 -46.60
C HIS A 17 -9.87 37.66 -45.18
N LEU A 18 -10.55 36.53 -45.15
CA LEU A 18 -10.29 35.38 -44.29
C LEU A 18 -8.79 34.99 -44.33
N THR A 19 -8.09 35.21 -43.27
CA THR A 19 -6.87 34.47 -42.95
C THR A 19 -7.10 33.64 -41.72
N HIS A 20 -7.08 32.32 -41.95
CA HIS A 20 -6.99 31.28 -40.93
C HIS A 20 -5.71 31.48 -40.13
N GLU A 21 -5.78 32.10 -38.97
CA GLU A 21 -4.78 31.89 -37.92
C GLU A 21 -5.03 30.58 -37.24
N ARG A 22 -4.16 29.62 -37.57
CA ARG A 22 -3.97 28.39 -36.85
C ARG A 22 -3.59 28.73 -35.41
N LEU A 23 -4.49 28.52 -34.47
CA LEU A 23 -4.15 28.40 -33.05
C LEU A 23 -3.30 27.13 -32.90
N THR A 24 -2.01 27.28 -32.95
CA THR A 24 -1.07 26.30 -32.44
C THR A 24 -1.22 26.31 -30.93
N HIS A 25 -1.94 25.33 -30.40
CA HIS A 25 -1.83 24.95 -29.01
C HIS A 25 -0.38 24.45 -28.82
N GLU A 26 0.48 25.33 -28.36
CA GLU A 26 1.69 24.93 -27.68
C GLU A 26 1.26 24.18 -26.41
N HIS A 27 1.29 22.85 -26.50
CA HIS A 27 1.38 22.01 -25.32
C HIS A 27 2.71 22.38 -24.67
N ALA A 28 2.66 23.26 -23.68
CA ALA A 28 3.72 23.36 -22.70
C ALA A 28 3.83 21.98 -22.05
N ALA A 29 4.76 21.19 -22.55
CA ALA A 29 5.28 20.05 -21.82
C ALA A 29 5.83 20.63 -20.51
N HIS A 30 5.05 20.52 -19.43
CA HIS A 30 5.63 20.61 -18.12
C HIS A 30 6.65 19.47 -18.05
N GLU A 31 7.91 19.82 -18.30
CA GLU A 31 9.03 19.06 -17.78
C GLU A 31 8.85 19.03 -16.27
N HIS A 32 8.16 17.98 -15.78
CA HIS A 32 8.37 17.53 -14.43
C HIS A 32 9.86 17.14 -14.36
N THR A 33 10.67 18.07 -13.90
CA THR A 33 11.93 17.75 -13.25
C THR A 33 11.51 16.89 -12.06
N THR A 34 11.57 15.58 -12.24
CA THR A 34 11.46 14.61 -11.16
C THR A 34 12.63 14.87 -10.24
N ASP A 35 12.41 15.65 -9.16
CA ASP A 35 13.17 15.43 -7.94
C ASP A 35 13.02 13.92 -7.68
N ALA A 36 14.12 13.18 -7.79
CA ALA A 36 14.09 11.74 -7.64
C ALA A 36 13.60 11.46 -6.20
N GLU A 37 12.31 11.13 -6.09
CA GLU A 37 11.71 10.83 -4.79
C GLU A 37 12.54 9.74 -4.12
N THR A 38 12.99 10.00 -2.90
CA THR A 38 13.78 9.03 -2.13
C THR A 38 12.86 7.87 -1.76
N PRO A 39 13.21 6.62 -2.12
CA PRO A 39 12.37 5.48 -1.78
C PRO A 39 12.26 5.32 -0.27
N LEU A 40 11.07 5.00 0.22
CA LEU A 40 10.82 4.70 1.64
C LEU A 40 11.51 3.40 2.06
N LEU A 41 11.46 2.38 1.18
CA LEU A 41 12.11 1.09 1.37
C LEU A 41 12.86 0.71 0.09
N SER A 42 14.11 0.27 0.24
CA SER A 42 14.97 -0.15 -0.87
C SER A 42 15.49 -1.56 -0.60
N VAL A 43 15.19 -2.49 -1.48
CA VAL A 43 15.58 -3.90 -1.38
C VAL A 43 16.62 -4.20 -2.45
N ARG A 44 17.76 -4.79 -2.06
CA ARG A 44 18.86 -5.06 -2.97
C ARG A 44 19.36 -6.50 -2.83
N HIS A 45 19.26 -7.25 -3.92
CA HIS A 45 19.78 -8.62 -4.07
C HIS A 45 19.40 -9.57 -2.93
N LEU A 46 18.17 -9.38 -2.39
CA LEU A 46 17.71 -10.11 -1.22
C LEU A 46 17.47 -11.59 -1.60
N THR A 47 18.02 -12.49 -0.80
CA THR A 47 17.94 -13.94 -1.05
C THR A 47 17.68 -14.68 0.25
N LYS A 48 16.78 -15.66 0.20
CA LYS A 48 16.52 -16.66 1.25
C LYS A 48 16.09 -17.96 0.65
N LEU A 49 16.93 -18.98 0.74
CA LEU A 49 16.69 -20.31 0.21
C LEU A 49 16.73 -21.36 1.32
N TYR A 50 15.73 -22.21 1.37
CA TYR A 50 15.69 -23.39 2.25
C TYR A 50 16.12 -24.66 1.52
N ALA A 51 15.86 -24.71 0.21
CA ALA A 51 16.24 -25.77 -0.71
C ALA A 51 16.13 -25.23 -2.15
N PRO A 52 16.64 -25.91 -3.17
CA PRO A 52 16.45 -25.52 -4.58
C PRO A 52 14.97 -25.26 -4.89
N GLY A 53 14.63 -24.06 -5.36
CA GLY A 53 13.26 -23.64 -5.68
C GLY A 53 12.34 -23.38 -4.50
N LYS A 54 12.86 -23.34 -3.26
CA LYS A 54 12.08 -23.02 -2.05
C LYS A 54 12.66 -21.79 -1.35
N GLY A 55 11.89 -20.75 -1.27
CA GLY A 55 12.29 -19.45 -0.76
C GLY A 55 12.21 -18.37 -1.85
N PHE A 56 13.15 -17.45 -1.88
CA PHE A 56 13.27 -16.43 -2.93
C PHE A 56 14.74 -16.10 -3.17
N LYS A 57 15.07 -15.65 -4.38
CA LYS A 57 16.45 -15.44 -4.82
C LYS A 57 16.56 -14.12 -5.59
N ASP A 58 17.59 -13.34 -5.24
CA ASP A 58 18.05 -12.14 -5.95
C ASP A 58 16.93 -11.11 -6.22
N VAL A 59 16.14 -10.79 -5.20
CA VAL A 59 15.02 -9.86 -5.32
C VAL A 59 15.48 -8.44 -5.03
N SER A 60 15.21 -7.51 -5.97
CA SER A 60 15.54 -6.09 -5.85
C SER A 60 14.38 -5.23 -6.32
N PHE A 61 14.00 -4.23 -5.52
CA PHE A 61 12.96 -3.24 -5.84
C PHE A 61 12.99 -2.07 -4.85
N ASP A 62 12.28 -1.01 -5.18
CA ASP A 62 12.05 0.15 -4.34
C ASP A 62 10.56 0.31 -4.06
N ILE A 63 10.21 0.87 -2.90
CA ILE A 63 8.86 1.29 -2.51
C ILE A 63 8.91 2.77 -2.14
N TYR A 64 7.99 3.52 -2.70
CA TYR A 64 7.85 4.95 -2.44
C TYR A 64 6.69 5.23 -1.46
N PRO A 65 6.67 6.42 -0.81
CA PRO A 65 5.51 6.82 -0.01
C PRO A 65 4.20 6.71 -0.82
N GLY A 66 3.12 6.25 -0.21
CA GLY A 66 1.82 6.08 -0.87
C GLY A 66 1.75 4.96 -1.91
N GLU A 67 2.86 4.27 -2.21
CA GLU A 67 2.90 3.22 -3.22
C GLU A 67 2.40 1.88 -2.68
N VAL A 68 1.60 1.19 -3.48
CA VAL A 68 1.19 -0.21 -3.22
C VAL A 68 1.87 -1.14 -4.22
N LEU A 69 2.75 -2.02 -3.73
CA LEU A 69 3.35 -3.11 -4.50
C LEU A 69 2.63 -4.42 -4.23
N GLY A 70 2.03 -5.00 -5.26
CA GLY A 70 1.47 -6.35 -5.23
C GLY A 70 2.52 -7.40 -5.58
N ILE A 71 2.61 -8.46 -4.79
CA ILE A 71 3.46 -9.62 -5.07
C ILE A 71 2.53 -10.82 -5.31
N VAL A 72 2.50 -11.33 -6.55
CA VAL A 72 1.59 -12.38 -6.98
C VAL A 72 2.35 -13.61 -7.50
N GLY A 73 1.66 -14.75 -7.62
CA GLY A 73 2.22 -15.99 -8.14
C GLY A 73 1.66 -17.22 -7.43
N GLU A 74 2.04 -18.42 -7.91
CA GLU A 74 1.56 -19.69 -7.36
C GLU A 74 1.93 -19.91 -5.89
N SER A 75 1.19 -20.82 -5.22
CA SER A 75 1.54 -21.25 -3.86
C SER A 75 2.93 -21.87 -3.85
N GLY A 76 3.75 -21.53 -2.84
CA GLY A 76 5.12 -22.01 -2.74
C GLY A 76 6.15 -21.25 -3.60
N SER A 77 5.77 -20.21 -4.35
CA SER A 77 6.73 -19.41 -5.15
C SER A 77 7.69 -18.54 -4.31
N GLY A 78 7.47 -18.42 -2.98
CA GLY A 78 8.36 -17.70 -2.07
C GLY A 78 7.82 -16.38 -1.54
N LYS A 79 6.61 -15.95 -1.93
CA LYS A 79 5.99 -14.64 -1.58
C LYS A 79 5.95 -14.37 -0.07
N SER A 80 5.36 -15.28 0.71
CA SER A 80 5.25 -15.10 2.17
C SER A 80 6.62 -15.17 2.86
N THR A 81 7.58 -15.92 2.30
CA THR A 81 8.98 -15.92 2.79
C THR A 81 9.64 -14.56 2.52
N LEU A 82 9.44 -14.00 1.32
CA LEU A 82 9.91 -12.66 0.98
C LEU A 82 9.29 -11.63 1.92
N LEU A 83 7.97 -11.64 2.11
CA LEU A 83 7.28 -10.71 3.00
C LEU A 83 7.79 -10.80 4.46
N LYS A 84 8.08 -12.00 4.97
CA LYS A 84 8.67 -12.19 6.29
C LYS A 84 10.07 -11.61 6.39
N SER A 85 10.87 -11.70 5.32
CA SER A 85 12.19 -11.09 5.28
C SER A 85 12.09 -9.56 5.14
N LEU A 86 11.21 -9.03 4.32
CA LEU A 86 10.98 -7.58 4.23
C LEU A 86 10.54 -6.97 5.56
N SER A 87 9.65 -7.66 6.26
CA SER A 87 9.11 -7.21 7.57
C SER A 87 10.02 -7.52 8.78
N GLY A 88 11.28 -7.92 8.56
CA GLY A 88 12.25 -8.17 9.62
C GLY A 88 11.97 -9.40 10.51
N ARG A 89 11.03 -10.26 10.10
CA ARG A 89 10.63 -11.47 10.84
C ARG A 89 11.47 -12.69 10.51
N GLN A 90 12.20 -12.63 9.43
CA GLN A 90 13.09 -13.70 8.96
C GLN A 90 14.34 -13.11 8.35
N THR A 91 15.50 -13.51 8.89
CA THR A 91 16.80 -13.07 8.37
C THR A 91 17.04 -13.69 6.99
N PRO A 92 17.36 -12.89 5.96
CA PRO A 92 17.78 -13.39 4.66
C PRO A 92 19.15 -14.05 4.72
N ASP A 93 19.51 -14.77 3.68
CA ASP A 93 20.84 -15.37 3.54
C ASP A 93 21.86 -14.34 2.98
N SER A 94 21.38 -13.41 2.14
CA SER A 94 22.19 -12.30 1.58
C SER A 94 21.29 -11.16 1.10
N GLY A 95 21.91 -10.04 0.74
CA GLY A 95 21.24 -8.81 0.31
C GLY A 95 20.94 -7.88 1.46
N SER A 96 20.25 -6.77 1.18
CA SER A 96 19.94 -5.73 2.16
C SER A 96 18.49 -5.24 2.02
N VAL A 97 17.93 -4.78 3.14
CA VAL A 97 16.65 -4.09 3.23
C VAL A 97 16.91 -2.73 3.87
N LEU A 98 16.96 -1.70 3.05
CA LEU A 98 17.29 -0.34 3.46
C LEU A 98 16.00 0.44 3.67
N TYR A 99 15.86 1.04 4.84
CA TYR A 99 14.68 1.85 5.20
C TYR A 99 15.08 3.30 5.49
N VAL A 100 14.27 4.23 4.97
CA VAL A 100 14.48 5.65 5.20
C VAL A 100 13.94 6.05 6.56
N ARG A 101 14.83 6.38 7.47
CA ARG A 101 14.49 6.96 8.76
C ARG A 101 14.55 8.49 8.69
N GLY A 102 13.39 9.14 8.49
CA GLY A 102 13.30 10.61 8.58
C GLY A 102 13.20 11.06 10.02
N LYS A 103 14.15 11.88 10.49
CA LYS A 103 14.01 12.68 11.70
C LYS A 103 13.87 14.14 11.29
N GLY A 104 12.61 14.62 11.16
CA GLY A 104 12.30 16.05 10.99
C GLY A 104 12.77 16.69 9.67
N GLU A 105 12.25 17.87 9.38
CA GLU A 105 12.42 18.61 8.12
C GLU A 105 13.85 19.07 7.78
N GLU A 106 14.81 18.89 8.66
CA GLU A 106 16.20 19.39 8.49
C GLU A 106 17.30 18.30 8.54
N GLN A 107 16.98 17.01 8.65
CA GLN A 107 18.01 15.98 8.75
C GLN A 107 18.08 15.08 7.52
N VAL A 108 19.31 14.94 7.01
CA VAL A 108 19.71 14.03 5.94
C VAL A 108 19.00 12.69 6.07
N THR A 109 18.23 12.37 5.04
CA THR A 109 17.54 11.10 4.89
C THR A 109 18.57 9.97 4.87
N GLN A 110 18.71 9.24 5.96
CA GLN A 110 19.68 8.17 6.05
C GLN A 110 18.99 6.82 5.81
N LEU A 111 19.47 6.10 4.81
CA LEU A 111 19.07 4.71 4.58
C LEU A 111 19.79 3.82 5.61
N GLU A 112 19.01 3.15 6.46
CA GLU A 112 19.53 2.19 7.44
C GLU A 112 19.17 0.76 7.02
N ASP A 113 20.15 -0.15 7.02
CA ASP A 113 19.87 -1.55 6.75
C ASP A 113 19.19 -2.20 7.96
N LEU A 114 17.99 -2.73 7.73
CA LEU A 114 17.15 -3.39 8.73
C LEU A 114 17.91 -4.50 9.49
N TYR A 115 18.79 -5.21 8.80
CA TYR A 115 19.50 -6.35 9.36
C TYR A 115 20.85 -5.98 10.01
N ALA A 116 21.36 -4.77 9.74
CA ALA A 116 22.46 -4.17 10.46
C ALA A 116 22.05 -3.45 11.76
N MET A 117 20.73 -3.12 11.89
CA MET A 117 20.20 -2.50 13.11
C MET A 117 20.30 -3.43 14.31
N ALA A 118 20.52 -2.82 15.50
CA ALA A 118 20.37 -3.54 16.77
C ALA A 118 18.93 -4.08 16.89
N GLU A 119 18.78 -5.26 17.51
CA GLU A 119 17.47 -5.91 17.64
C GLU A 119 16.42 -5.04 18.36
N SER A 120 16.83 -4.23 19.32
CA SER A 120 15.96 -3.27 20.01
C SER A 120 15.43 -2.18 19.08
N GLN A 121 16.27 -1.65 18.18
CA GLN A 121 15.89 -0.64 17.19
C GLN A 121 14.93 -1.23 16.16
N ARG A 122 15.25 -2.43 15.65
CA ARG A 122 14.37 -3.15 14.71
C ARG A 122 13.00 -3.45 15.33
N ARG A 123 12.98 -3.93 16.60
CA ARG A 123 11.71 -4.14 17.31
C ARG A 123 10.91 -2.85 17.53
N HIS A 124 11.58 -1.74 17.78
CA HIS A 124 10.94 -0.44 17.90
C HIS A 124 10.30 -0.03 16.57
N LEU A 125 11.05 -0.08 15.46
CA LEU A 125 10.57 0.20 14.11
C LEU A 125 9.28 -0.60 13.77
N LEU A 126 9.31 -1.91 14.00
CA LEU A 126 8.18 -2.81 13.76
C LEU A 126 6.94 -2.52 14.64
N ARG A 127 7.11 -1.80 15.74
CA ARG A 127 6.01 -1.44 16.65
C ARG A 127 5.44 -0.06 16.41
N THR A 128 6.22 0.83 15.81
CA THR A 128 5.87 2.25 15.70
C THR A 128 5.62 2.70 14.28
N GLU A 129 6.52 2.35 13.35
CA GLU A 129 6.51 2.86 11.98
C GLU A 129 6.01 1.83 10.95
N TRP A 130 6.01 0.54 11.31
CA TRP A 130 5.60 -0.54 10.41
C TRP A 130 4.40 -1.30 10.95
N GLY A 131 3.53 -1.77 10.04
CA GLY A 131 2.43 -2.68 10.33
C GLY A 131 2.61 -4.01 9.61
N VAL A 132 2.09 -5.09 10.21
CA VAL A 132 2.03 -6.40 9.57
C VAL A 132 0.64 -6.99 9.76
N VAL A 133 -0.04 -7.24 8.65
CA VAL A 133 -1.33 -7.90 8.57
C VAL A 133 -1.11 -9.35 8.13
N HIS A 134 -1.49 -10.29 8.98
CA HIS A 134 -1.32 -11.72 8.76
C HIS A 134 -2.49 -12.32 8.00
N GLN A 135 -2.26 -13.40 7.27
CA GLN A 135 -3.27 -14.21 6.62
C GLN A 135 -4.29 -14.75 7.65
N HIS A 136 -3.79 -15.28 8.77
CA HIS A 136 -4.64 -15.68 9.89
C HIS A 136 -4.71 -14.53 10.90
N PRO A 137 -5.88 -13.87 11.06
CA PRO A 137 -5.96 -12.66 11.89
C PRO A 137 -5.51 -12.87 13.34
N MET A 138 -5.75 -14.05 13.89
CA MET A 138 -5.37 -14.38 15.27
C MET A 138 -3.85 -14.43 15.52
N ASP A 139 -3.02 -14.55 14.46
CA ASP A 139 -1.57 -14.46 14.57
C ASP A 139 -1.11 -13.02 14.87
N GLY A 140 -1.94 -12.03 14.50
CA GLY A 140 -1.72 -10.61 14.77
C GLY A 140 -2.48 -10.06 15.98
N LEU A 141 -3.36 -10.84 16.60
CA LEU A 141 -4.23 -10.42 17.70
C LEU A 141 -3.93 -11.15 19.00
N ARG A 142 -4.19 -10.50 20.12
CA ARG A 142 -4.14 -11.14 21.43
C ARG A 142 -5.52 -11.67 21.81
N ALA A 143 -5.68 -12.98 21.76
CA ALA A 143 -6.95 -13.67 21.96
C ALA A 143 -7.65 -13.36 23.31
N ARG A 144 -6.87 -13.06 24.36
CA ARG A 144 -7.34 -12.80 25.73
C ARG A 144 -7.36 -11.31 26.10
N VAL A 145 -7.26 -10.44 25.14
CA VAL A 145 -7.30 -8.98 25.29
C VAL A 145 -8.46 -8.45 24.45
N SER A 146 -9.26 -7.54 25.01
CA SER A 146 -10.42 -6.99 24.31
C SER A 146 -10.03 -6.31 22.99
N ALA A 147 -11.00 -6.05 22.12
CA ALA A 147 -10.78 -5.38 20.84
C ALA A 147 -10.10 -4.01 21.05
N GLY A 148 -10.64 -3.17 21.93
CA GLY A 148 -10.03 -1.88 22.30
C GLY A 148 -8.64 -2.04 22.92
N GLY A 149 -8.42 -3.07 23.73
CA GLY A 149 -7.12 -3.38 24.30
C GLY A 149 -6.08 -3.82 23.25
N ASN A 150 -6.50 -4.57 22.24
CA ASN A 150 -5.63 -4.93 21.11
C ASN A 150 -5.13 -3.70 20.33
N ILE A 151 -5.99 -2.72 20.10
CA ILE A 151 -5.62 -1.45 19.46
C ILE A 151 -4.74 -0.62 20.42
N GLY A 152 -5.19 -0.47 21.66
CA GLY A 152 -4.51 0.34 22.68
C GLY A 152 -3.09 -0.11 23.02
N GLU A 153 -2.79 -1.41 22.91
CA GLU A 153 -1.43 -1.93 23.11
C GLU A 153 -0.41 -1.29 22.16
N ARG A 154 -0.80 -1.00 20.92
CA ARG A 154 0.07 -0.32 19.95
C ARG A 154 0.34 1.12 20.34
N LEU A 155 -0.68 1.83 20.81
CA LEU A 155 -0.54 3.21 21.34
C LEU A 155 0.39 3.24 22.56
N MET A 156 0.26 2.27 23.45
CA MET A 156 1.18 2.16 24.59
C MET A 156 2.63 1.92 24.15
N ALA A 157 2.85 1.22 23.03
CA ALA A 157 4.19 0.99 22.50
C ALA A 157 4.85 2.27 21.97
N VAL A 158 4.07 3.27 21.53
CA VAL A 158 4.56 4.61 21.10
C VAL A 158 4.56 5.64 22.23
N GLY A 159 4.23 5.22 23.46
CA GLY A 159 4.38 6.08 24.64
C GLY A 159 3.08 6.67 25.20
N GLU A 160 1.93 6.46 24.55
CA GLU A 160 0.65 6.89 25.12
C GLU A 160 0.36 6.12 26.42
N ARG A 161 -0.05 6.82 27.47
CA ARG A 161 -0.33 6.25 28.80
C ARG A 161 -1.69 6.66 29.34
N HIS A 162 -2.32 7.68 28.76
CA HIS A 162 -3.61 8.16 29.24
C HIS A 162 -4.74 7.24 28.73
N TYR A 163 -5.44 6.58 29.64
CA TYR A 163 -6.50 5.63 29.31
C TYR A 163 -7.60 6.23 28.40
N GLY A 164 -8.03 7.46 28.69
CA GLY A 164 -9.04 8.17 27.91
C GLY A 164 -8.65 8.33 26.45
N ASN A 165 -7.42 8.77 26.17
CA ASN A 165 -6.88 8.92 24.81
C ASN A 165 -6.82 7.58 24.09
N ILE A 166 -6.34 6.54 24.78
CA ILE A 166 -6.27 5.17 24.23
C ILE A 166 -7.68 4.66 23.87
N ARG A 167 -8.65 4.88 24.77
CA ARG A 167 -10.04 4.43 24.56
C ARG A 167 -10.70 5.19 23.40
N GLU A 168 -10.52 6.50 23.33
CA GLU A 168 -11.04 7.35 22.25
C GLU A 168 -10.45 6.95 20.90
N ALA A 169 -9.13 6.81 20.78
CA ALA A 169 -8.47 6.36 19.57
C ALA A 169 -8.93 4.95 19.17
N SER A 170 -9.07 4.04 20.14
CA SER A 170 -9.57 2.70 19.86
C SER A 170 -11.01 2.72 19.35
N SER A 171 -11.87 3.57 19.90
CA SER A 171 -13.27 3.73 19.46
C SER A 171 -13.33 4.28 18.04
N LYS A 172 -12.52 5.30 17.74
CA LYS A 172 -12.41 5.85 16.38
C LYS A 172 -12.00 4.77 15.38
N TRP A 173 -10.91 4.04 15.64
CA TRP A 173 -10.43 3.00 14.73
C TRP A 173 -11.39 1.83 14.55
N LEU A 174 -12.15 1.44 15.60
CA LEU A 174 -13.21 0.44 15.44
C LEU A 174 -14.31 0.94 14.49
N THR A 175 -14.69 2.22 14.59
CA THR A 175 -15.64 2.84 13.66
C THR A 175 -15.08 2.88 12.24
N ASP A 176 -13.83 3.31 12.06
CA ASP A 176 -13.17 3.43 10.76
C ASP A 176 -13.07 2.07 10.03
N VAL A 177 -12.91 0.96 10.79
CA VAL A 177 -12.92 -0.40 10.23
C VAL A 177 -14.30 -1.09 10.31
N GLU A 178 -15.37 -0.34 10.58
CA GLU A 178 -16.76 -0.82 10.60
C GLU A 178 -17.00 -1.97 11.60
N ILE A 179 -16.39 -1.91 12.78
CA ILE A 179 -16.70 -2.77 13.91
C ILE A 179 -17.58 -1.98 14.88
N PRO A 180 -18.76 -2.52 15.28
CA PRO A 180 -19.66 -1.84 16.21
C PRO A 180 -18.98 -1.50 17.55
N LEU A 181 -19.20 -0.27 18.07
CA LEU A 181 -18.54 0.23 19.28
C LEU A 181 -18.93 -0.53 20.55
N ASP A 182 -20.11 -1.13 20.60
CA ASP A 182 -20.55 -2.00 21.70
C ASP A 182 -19.68 -3.26 21.83
N ARG A 183 -18.90 -3.59 20.79
CA ARG A 183 -17.98 -4.72 20.78
C ARG A 183 -16.55 -4.37 21.23
N ILE A 184 -16.28 -3.12 21.66
CA ILE A 184 -14.93 -2.66 22.02
C ILE A 184 -14.30 -3.45 23.18
N ASP A 185 -15.13 -3.94 24.09
CA ASP A 185 -14.70 -4.73 25.25
C ASP A 185 -14.74 -6.23 25.01
N ASP A 186 -15.22 -6.68 23.84
CA ASP A 186 -15.27 -8.08 23.47
C ASP A 186 -13.90 -8.64 23.09
N MET A 187 -13.73 -9.94 23.31
CA MET A 187 -12.52 -10.66 22.91
C MET A 187 -12.55 -10.99 21.41
N PRO A 188 -11.39 -10.92 20.69
CA PRO A 188 -11.33 -11.29 19.27
C PRO A 188 -11.85 -12.67 18.93
N THR A 189 -11.80 -13.60 19.88
CA THR A 189 -12.33 -14.97 19.71
C THR A 189 -13.84 -15.04 19.50
N THR A 190 -14.59 -13.99 19.86
CA THR A 190 -16.03 -13.87 19.63
C THR A 190 -16.38 -13.21 18.29
N PHE A 191 -15.38 -12.75 17.54
CA PHE A 191 -15.55 -12.06 16.28
C PHE A 191 -15.57 -13.04 15.11
N SER A 192 -16.31 -12.70 14.06
CA SER A 192 -16.19 -13.40 12.77
C SER A 192 -14.79 -13.20 12.16
N GLY A 193 -14.39 -14.07 11.22
CA GLY A 193 -13.09 -13.96 10.56
C GLY A 193 -12.87 -12.56 9.92
N GLY A 194 -13.89 -12.01 9.26
CA GLY A 194 -13.84 -10.66 8.69
C GLY A 194 -13.70 -9.56 9.76
N MET A 195 -14.38 -9.68 10.90
CA MET A 195 -14.21 -8.75 12.01
C MET A 195 -12.82 -8.87 12.64
N GLN A 196 -12.30 -10.07 12.80
CA GLN A 196 -10.93 -10.29 13.28
C GLN A 196 -9.90 -9.65 12.35
N GLN A 197 -10.10 -9.77 11.03
CA GLN A 197 -9.22 -9.15 10.04
C GLN A 197 -9.28 -7.63 10.11
N ARG A 198 -10.47 -7.04 10.20
CA ARG A 198 -10.66 -5.60 10.39
C ARG A 198 -10.02 -5.11 11.69
N LEU A 199 -10.17 -5.84 12.79
CA LEU A 199 -9.52 -5.51 14.05
C LEU A 199 -7.99 -5.55 13.94
N GLN A 200 -7.44 -6.55 13.24
CA GLN A 200 -6.00 -6.63 12.97
C GLN A 200 -5.50 -5.41 12.18
N ILE A 201 -6.26 -4.95 11.19
CA ILE A 201 -5.96 -3.75 10.42
C ILE A 201 -5.98 -2.51 11.32
N ALA A 202 -7.06 -2.29 12.08
CA ALA A 202 -7.17 -1.17 13.03
C ALA A 202 -6.00 -1.13 14.02
N ARG A 203 -5.64 -2.30 14.59
CA ARG A 203 -4.50 -2.45 15.48
C ARG A 203 -3.18 -2.00 14.83
N ASN A 204 -2.98 -2.26 13.54
CA ASN A 204 -1.78 -1.85 12.84
C ASN A 204 -1.79 -0.36 12.46
N LEU A 205 -2.95 0.18 12.09
CA LEU A 205 -3.08 1.55 11.60
C LEU A 205 -3.10 2.62 12.70
N VAL A 206 -3.45 2.27 13.94
CA VAL A 206 -3.60 3.22 15.05
C VAL A 206 -2.32 4.00 15.38
N THR A 207 -1.15 3.48 15.04
CA THR A 207 0.14 4.16 15.21
C THR A 207 0.54 5.00 14.00
N HIS A 208 -0.34 5.14 12.99
CA HIS A 208 -0.05 5.82 11.73
C HIS A 208 1.27 5.35 11.09
N PRO A 209 1.40 4.05 10.79
CA PRO A 209 2.62 3.50 10.24
C PRO A 209 2.88 4.09 8.84
N LYS A 210 4.14 4.16 8.45
CA LYS A 210 4.53 4.59 7.09
C LYS A 210 4.47 3.45 6.08
N LEU A 211 4.65 2.21 6.55
CA LEU A 211 4.72 1.02 5.71
C LEU A 211 3.94 -0.14 6.33
N ILE A 212 3.15 -0.82 5.51
CA ILE A 212 2.40 -2.00 5.91
C ILE A 212 2.71 -3.19 5.00
N PHE A 213 2.95 -4.33 5.61
CA PHE A 213 3.09 -5.62 4.94
C PHE A 213 1.81 -6.43 5.16
N MET A 214 1.20 -6.93 4.08
CA MET A 214 -0.04 -7.71 4.12
C MET A 214 0.18 -9.08 3.46
N ASP A 215 -0.03 -10.14 4.22
CA ASP A 215 0.04 -11.52 3.72
C ASP A 215 -1.39 -12.04 3.53
N GLU A 216 -1.85 -12.13 2.28
CA GLU A 216 -3.18 -12.60 1.89
C GLU A 216 -4.33 -12.06 2.77
N PRO A 217 -4.50 -10.74 2.87
CA PRO A 217 -5.40 -10.12 3.85
C PRO A 217 -6.88 -10.48 3.67
N THR A 218 -7.27 -11.02 2.53
CA THR A 218 -8.64 -11.45 2.21
C THR A 218 -8.80 -12.96 2.18
N GLY A 219 -7.71 -13.70 2.41
CA GLY A 219 -7.71 -15.16 2.35
C GLY A 219 -8.68 -15.80 3.35
N GLY A 220 -9.45 -16.78 2.90
CA GLY A 220 -10.40 -17.53 3.73
C GLY A 220 -11.67 -16.77 4.15
N LEU A 221 -11.93 -15.61 3.55
CA LEU A 221 -13.18 -14.85 3.75
C LEU A 221 -14.19 -15.16 2.64
N ASP A 222 -15.48 -15.10 2.97
CA ASP A 222 -16.54 -15.16 1.99
C ASP A 222 -16.45 -14.00 0.99
N VAL A 223 -16.87 -14.20 -0.26
CA VAL A 223 -16.77 -13.21 -1.34
C VAL A 223 -17.36 -11.84 -0.96
N SER A 224 -18.52 -11.82 -0.28
CA SER A 224 -19.16 -10.58 0.15
C SER A 224 -18.38 -9.85 1.25
N VAL A 225 -17.74 -10.59 2.14
CA VAL A 225 -16.88 -10.05 3.22
C VAL A 225 -15.56 -9.58 2.63
N GLN A 226 -15.01 -10.32 1.66
CA GLN A 226 -13.80 -9.94 0.94
C GLN A 226 -14.00 -8.61 0.20
N ALA A 227 -15.08 -8.45 -0.58
CA ALA A 227 -15.36 -7.21 -1.30
C ALA A 227 -15.40 -5.99 -0.36
N LYS A 228 -16.14 -6.08 0.76
CA LYS A 228 -16.19 -5.02 1.76
C LYS A 228 -14.84 -4.71 2.40
N LEU A 229 -14.03 -5.73 2.64
CA LEU A 229 -12.68 -5.55 3.19
C LEU A 229 -11.75 -4.86 2.19
N LEU A 230 -11.88 -5.19 0.90
CA LEU A 230 -11.08 -4.55 -0.16
C LEU A 230 -11.45 -3.07 -0.33
N ASP A 231 -12.75 -2.74 -0.31
CA ASP A 231 -13.20 -1.33 -0.34
C ASP A 231 -12.66 -0.55 0.86
N LEU A 232 -12.69 -1.15 2.04
CA LEU A 232 -12.11 -0.58 3.26
C LEU A 232 -10.60 -0.36 3.11
N LEU A 233 -9.85 -1.36 2.65
CA LEU A 233 -8.40 -1.26 2.46
C LEU A 233 -8.05 -0.18 1.43
N ARG A 234 -8.75 -0.15 0.29
CA ARG A 234 -8.54 0.87 -0.74
C ARG A 234 -8.73 2.27 -0.18
N ARG A 235 -9.82 2.51 0.55
CA ARG A 235 -10.09 3.79 1.21
C ARG A 235 -8.98 4.16 2.18
N LEU A 236 -8.61 3.26 3.11
CA LEU A 236 -7.60 3.55 4.13
C LEU A 236 -6.21 3.78 3.53
N VAL A 237 -5.81 3.03 2.50
CA VAL A 237 -4.53 3.25 1.80
C VAL A 237 -4.49 4.65 1.18
N THR A 238 -5.55 5.07 0.50
CA THR A 238 -5.63 6.39 -0.14
C THR A 238 -5.71 7.53 0.88
N GLU A 239 -6.56 7.40 1.92
CA GLU A 239 -6.77 8.47 2.91
C GLU A 239 -5.53 8.70 3.80
N LEU A 240 -4.75 7.66 4.06
CA LEU A 240 -3.59 7.70 4.96
C LEU A 240 -2.25 7.78 4.21
N ASP A 241 -2.26 7.83 2.88
CA ASP A 241 -1.06 7.84 2.02
C ASP A 241 -0.07 6.72 2.41
N LEU A 242 -0.60 5.50 2.56
CA LEU A 242 0.17 4.36 3.07
C LEU A 242 1.02 3.72 1.99
N ALA A 243 2.29 3.49 2.29
CA ALA A 243 3.09 2.53 1.52
C ALA A 243 2.70 1.10 1.93
N VAL A 244 2.43 0.23 0.94
CA VAL A 244 1.96 -1.14 1.20
C VAL A 244 2.71 -2.15 0.34
N VAL A 245 3.15 -3.26 0.95
CA VAL A 245 3.54 -4.47 0.23
C VAL A 245 2.50 -5.54 0.51
N ILE A 246 1.74 -5.93 -0.51
CA ILE A 246 0.68 -6.95 -0.39
C ILE A 246 1.07 -8.22 -1.15
N VAL A 247 1.03 -9.34 -0.45
CA VAL A 247 1.13 -10.67 -1.06
C VAL A 247 -0.27 -11.23 -1.26
N THR A 248 -0.57 -11.67 -2.47
CA THR A 248 -1.83 -12.36 -2.77
C THR A 248 -1.67 -13.32 -3.94
N HIS A 249 -2.54 -14.34 -4.00
CA HIS A 249 -2.70 -15.19 -5.18
C HIS A 249 -3.91 -14.76 -6.03
N ASP A 250 -4.70 -13.80 -5.55
CA ASP A 250 -5.87 -13.27 -6.22
C ASP A 250 -5.50 -12.02 -7.04
N LEU A 251 -5.54 -12.15 -8.38
CA LEU A 251 -5.22 -11.05 -9.29
C LEU A 251 -6.27 -9.93 -9.26
N ALA A 252 -7.51 -10.22 -8.88
CA ALA A 252 -8.53 -9.18 -8.72
C ALA A 252 -8.20 -8.27 -7.53
N VAL A 253 -7.74 -8.85 -6.42
CA VAL A 253 -7.21 -8.09 -5.26
C VAL A 253 -6.02 -7.23 -5.67
N ALA A 254 -5.07 -7.81 -6.40
CA ALA A 254 -3.91 -7.10 -6.88
C ALA A 254 -4.27 -5.95 -7.82
N ARG A 255 -5.18 -6.17 -8.80
CA ARG A 255 -5.66 -5.13 -9.72
C ARG A 255 -6.37 -3.98 -9.00
N LEU A 256 -7.11 -4.28 -7.94
CA LEU A 256 -7.87 -3.27 -7.20
C LEU A 256 -6.99 -2.37 -6.33
N LEU A 257 -5.92 -2.91 -5.76
CA LEU A 257 -5.14 -2.23 -4.73
C LEU A 257 -3.74 -1.82 -5.20
N ALA A 258 -3.08 -2.60 -6.06
CA ALA A 258 -1.66 -2.40 -6.35
C ALA A 258 -1.43 -1.42 -7.51
N HIS A 259 -0.47 -0.51 -7.33
CA HIS A 259 0.05 0.36 -8.39
C HIS A 259 1.03 -0.38 -9.30
N ARG A 260 1.87 -1.21 -8.70
CA ARG A 260 2.82 -2.08 -9.40
C ARG A 260 2.67 -3.52 -8.96
N LEU A 261 2.97 -4.44 -9.87
CA LEU A 261 3.00 -5.87 -9.63
C LEU A 261 4.39 -6.46 -9.81
N MET A 262 4.67 -7.44 -8.98
CA MET A 262 5.82 -8.34 -9.07
C MET A 262 5.30 -9.77 -9.12
N VAL A 263 5.58 -10.48 -10.20
CA VAL A 263 5.16 -11.86 -10.40
C VAL A 263 6.30 -12.80 -10.00
N MET A 264 6.02 -13.67 -9.04
CA MET A 264 7.00 -14.65 -8.55
C MET A 264 6.67 -16.07 -8.99
N ARG A 265 7.70 -16.79 -9.44
CA ARG A 265 7.62 -18.20 -9.79
C ARG A 265 8.89 -18.92 -9.36
N ARG A 266 8.77 -20.05 -8.67
CA ARG A 266 9.92 -20.92 -8.28
C ARG A 266 11.08 -20.15 -7.66
N SER A 267 10.78 -19.30 -6.70
CA SER A 267 11.73 -18.46 -5.94
C SER A 267 12.32 -17.27 -6.71
N GLU A 268 11.92 -16.99 -7.92
CA GLU A 268 12.44 -15.87 -8.73
C GLU A 268 11.31 -14.89 -9.12
N VAL A 269 11.68 -13.64 -9.32
CA VAL A 269 10.82 -12.64 -9.94
C VAL A 269 10.92 -12.82 -11.44
N VAL A 270 9.80 -13.14 -12.09
CA VAL A 270 9.77 -13.41 -13.53
C VAL A 270 9.25 -12.23 -14.35
N GLU A 271 8.47 -11.35 -13.73
CA GLU A 271 7.98 -10.13 -14.36
C GLU A 271 7.64 -9.08 -13.29
N SER A 272 7.86 -7.80 -13.60
CA SER A 272 7.50 -6.67 -12.74
C SER A 272 7.22 -5.44 -13.58
N GLY A 273 6.18 -4.68 -13.22
CA GLY A 273 5.77 -3.47 -13.94
C GLY A 273 4.54 -2.83 -13.31
N LEU A 274 3.96 -1.83 -13.98
CA LEU A 274 2.67 -1.27 -13.60
C LEU A 274 1.59 -2.36 -13.64
N THR A 275 0.65 -2.31 -12.71
CA THR A 275 -0.39 -3.35 -12.57
C THR A 275 -1.13 -3.61 -13.87
N ASP A 276 -1.59 -2.54 -14.55
CA ASP A 276 -2.34 -2.69 -15.80
C ASP A 276 -1.45 -3.26 -16.91
N GLN A 277 -0.17 -2.89 -17.00
CA GLN A 277 0.75 -3.47 -17.98
C GLN A 277 0.93 -4.97 -17.78
N VAL A 278 1.21 -5.39 -16.55
CA VAL A 278 1.45 -6.80 -16.22
C VAL A 278 0.20 -7.66 -16.40
N LEU A 279 -1.00 -7.09 -16.15
CA LEU A 279 -2.26 -7.84 -16.24
C LEU A 279 -2.90 -7.79 -17.62
N ASP A 280 -2.72 -6.71 -18.41
CA ASP A 280 -3.38 -6.55 -19.70
C ASP A 280 -2.46 -6.94 -20.86
N ASP A 281 -1.13 -6.78 -20.71
CA ASP A 281 -0.13 -7.16 -21.72
C ASP A 281 1.06 -7.93 -21.08
N PRO A 282 0.83 -9.08 -20.44
CA PRO A 282 1.88 -9.86 -19.80
C PRO A 282 2.93 -10.34 -20.79
N GLN A 283 4.22 -10.11 -20.51
CA GLN A 283 5.31 -10.47 -21.41
C GLN A 283 5.88 -11.86 -21.11
N HIS A 284 5.91 -12.26 -19.84
CA HIS A 284 6.45 -13.57 -19.46
C HIS A 284 5.40 -14.69 -19.67
N PRO A 285 5.75 -15.85 -20.27
CA PRO A 285 4.80 -16.95 -20.53
C PRO A 285 4.04 -17.44 -19.30
N TYR A 286 4.68 -17.41 -18.13
CA TYR A 286 4.01 -17.77 -16.87
C TYR A 286 2.96 -16.73 -16.46
N THR A 287 3.24 -15.43 -16.62
CA THR A 287 2.28 -14.37 -16.31
C THR A 287 1.08 -14.46 -17.25
N GLN A 288 1.31 -14.74 -18.54
CA GLN A 288 0.23 -14.98 -19.53
C GLN A 288 -0.68 -16.14 -19.08
N LEU A 289 -0.06 -17.25 -18.63
CA LEU A 289 -0.82 -18.40 -18.10
C LEU A 289 -1.59 -18.01 -16.82
N LEU A 290 -0.96 -17.27 -15.92
CA LEU A 290 -1.56 -16.84 -14.65
C LEU A 290 -2.79 -15.95 -14.90
N VAL A 291 -2.66 -14.95 -15.78
CA VAL A 291 -3.76 -14.04 -16.14
C VAL A 291 -4.88 -14.77 -16.87
N SER A 292 -4.56 -15.62 -17.85
CA SER A 292 -5.57 -16.36 -18.62
C SER A 292 -6.36 -17.34 -17.74
N SER A 293 -5.77 -17.89 -16.68
CA SER A 293 -6.46 -18.80 -15.76
C SER A 293 -7.55 -18.11 -14.93
N VAL A 294 -7.44 -16.80 -14.70
CA VAL A 294 -8.46 -16.03 -13.98
C VAL A 294 -9.61 -15.61 -14.87
N LEU A 295 -9.37 -15.40 -16.17
CA LEU A 295 -10.42 -15.01 -17.13
C LEU A 295 -11.36 -16.17 -17.50
N GLN A 296 -11.04 -17.40 -17.11
CA GLN A 296 -11.83 -18.61 -17.41
C GLN A 296 -12.74 -19.05 -16.26
N ASN A 297 -12.69 -18.39 -15.10
CA ASN A 297 -13.54 -18.61 -13.93
C ASN A 297 -14.49 -17.42 -13.71
#